data_9edf5adb3ee1d4a5a2458cd5bd636579
#
_entry.id   9edf5adb3ee1d4a5a2458cd5bd636579
#
_cell.length_a   1.000
_cell.length_b   1.000
_cell.length_c   1.000
_cell.angle_alpha   90.00
_cell.angle_beta   90.00
_cell.angle_gamma   90.00
#
_symmetry.space_group_name_H-M   'P 1'
#
loop_
_entity.id
_entity.type
_entity.pdbx_description
1 polymer ?
#
loop_
_entity_poly.entity_id
_entity_poly.type
_entity_poly.pdbx_seq_one_letter_code
_entity_poly.pdbx_strand_id
1 'polypeptide(L)'
;MPSGNNQNKVDYMVSIKVKFRPSSTIGKEGTIYYQIIHKRVIRQLKTDYRIYADEWDEGRATLILANNGRNGHLQSIKERINWDIKRLGNIISHWENKQIS
;
A
#
# COMPACT_ATOMS: atom_id res chain seq x y z
N MET A 1 11.42 31.37 1.90
CA MET A 1 11.45 30.13 1.73
C MET A 1 10.10 29.45 1.73
N PRO A 2 9.83 28.80 0.78
CA PRO A 2 8.49 28.22 0.63
C PRO A 2 8.24 27.01 1.49
N SER A 3 9.12 26.72 2.39
CA SER A 3 8.98 25.51 3.20
C SER A 3 7.73 25.54 4.06
N GLY A 4 7.29 26.71 4.49
CA GLY A 4 6.10 26.80 5.29
C GLY A 4 4.88 26.29 4.56
N ASN A 5 4.78 26.62 3.29
CA ASN A 5 3.66 26.18 2.47
C ASN A 5 3.68 24.67 2.29
N ASN A 6 4.87 24.11 2.15
CA ASN A 6 4.99 22.68 1.99
C ASN A 6 4.52 21.93 3.22
N GLN A 7 4.79 22.48 4.38
CA GLN A 7 4.32 21.86 5.62
C GLN A 7 2.80 21.79 5.69
N ASN A 8 2.14 22.84 5.27
CA ASN A 8 0.69 22.85 5.24
C ASN A 8 0.16 21.76 4.33
N LYS A 9 0.81 21.57 3.19
CA LYS A 9 0.41 20.52 2.27
C LYS A 9 0.58 19.14 2.88
N VAL A 10 1.65 18.94 3.63
CA VAL A 10 1.92 17.65 4.26
C VAL A 10 0.78 17.26 5.21
N ASP A 11 0.21 18.22 5.91
CA ASP A 11 -0.87 17.94 6.86
C ASP A 11 -2.11 17.38 6.17
N TYR A 12 -2.32 17.71 4.91
CA TYR A 12 -3.48 17.23 4.17
C TYR A 12 -3.18 16.01 3.31
N MET A 13 -1.93 15.64 3.20
CA MET A 13 -1.56 14.53 2.34
C MET A 13 -1.92 13.21 2.97
N VAL A 14 -2.28 12.29 2.11
CA VAL A 14 -2.57 10.91 2.51
C VAL A 14 -1.34 10.07 2.21
N SER A 15 -0.97 9.25 3.17
CA SER A 15 0.11 8.29 3.00
C SER A 15 -0.48 6.90 2.89
N ILE A 16 -0.14 6.19 1.82
CA ILE A 16 -0.59 4.82 1.61
C ILE A 16 0.64 3.93 1.60
N LYS A 17 0.69 3.01 2.53
CA LYS A 17 1.80 2.08 2.64
C LYS A 17 1.33 0.67 2.36
N VAL A 18 2.13 -0.08 1.62
CA VAL A 18 1.85 -1.49 1.36
C VAL A 18 2.50 -2.30 2.47
N LYS A 19 1.73 -3.17 3.08
CA LYS A 19 2.18 -3.98 4.19
C LYS A 19 1.90 -5.45 3.94
N PHE A 20 2.64 -6.31 4.62
CA PHE A 20 2.44 -7.75 4.54
C PHE A 20 2.21 -8.31 5.93
N ARG A 21 1.18 -9.14 6.03
CA ARG A 21 0.86 -9.85 7.27
C ARG A 21 1.09 -11.34 7.04
N PRO A 22 2.10 -11.92 7.67
CA PRO A 22 2.33 -13.35 7.51
C PRO A 22 1.19 -14.18 8.10
N SER A 23 1.03 -15.38 7.57
CA SER A 23 0.07 -16.34 8.14
C SER A 23 0.54 -16.78 9.51
N SER A 24 -0.40 -17.09 10.39
CA SER A 24 -0.06 -17.70 11.68
C SER A 24 0.42 -19.13 11.51
N THR A 25 0.16 -19.73 10.36
CA THR A 25 0.60 -21.10 10.07
C THR A 25 1.84 -21.05 9.21
N ILE A 26 2.91 -21.70 9.65
CA ILE A 26 4.17 -21.73 8.92
C ILE A 26 3.95 -22.42 7.58
N GLY A 27 4.53 -21.84 6.52
CA GLY A 27 4.46 -22.40 5.17
C GLY A 27 3.22 -22.02 4.39
N LYS A 28 2.32 -21.24 4.97
CA LYS A 28 1.12 -20.75 4.28
C LYS A 28 1.28 -19.31 3.86
N GLU A 29 0.54 -18.93 2.83
CA GLU A 29 0.58 -17.58 2.32
C GLU A 29 -0.01 -16.59 3.32
N GLY A 30 0.63 -15.44 3.44
CA GLY A 30 0.07 -14.31 4.17
C GLY A 30 -0.68 -13.39 3.22
N THR A 31 -1.07 -12.24 3.73
CA THR A 31 -1.95 -11.32 3.01
C THR A 31 -1.32 -9.93 2.92
N ILE A 32 -1.44 -9.32 1.75
CA ILE A 32 -1.08 -7.93 1.55
C ILE A 32 -2.23 -7.06 2.06
N TYR A 33 -1.89 -5.97 2.72
CA TYR A 33 -2.88 -4.97 3.10
C TYR A 33 -2.29 -3.59 2.94
N TYR A 34 -3.15 -2.58 2.91
CA TYR A 34 -2.72 -1.20 2.83
C TYR A 34 -2.93 -0.51 4.16
N GLN A 35 -1.97 0.31 4.54
CA GLN A 35 -2.10 1.16 5.70
C GLN A 35 -2.25 2.59 5.20
N ILE A 36 -3.40 3.17 5.46
CA ILE A 36 -3.72 4.52 5.00
C ILE A 36 -3.64 5.45 6.20
N ILE A 37 -2.79 6.45 6.09
CA ILE A 37 -2.60 7.45 7.14
C ILE A 37 -3.09 8.78 6.62
N HIS A 38 -4.10 9.33 7.30
CA HIS A 38 -4.71 10.59 6.89
C HIS A 38 -5.09 11.37 8.13
N LYS A 39 -4.53 12.57 8.29
CA LYS A 39 -4.80 13.43 9.44
C LYS A 39 -4.60 12.71 10.77
N ARG A 40 -3.50 11.96 10.86
CA ARG A 40 -3.11 11.19 12.05
C ARG A 40 -4.02 10.01 12.35
N VAL A 41 -4.98 9.73 11.49
CA VAL A 41 -5.82 8.55 11.61
C VAL A 41 -5.24 7.46 10.73
N ILE A 42 -5.05 6.28 11.31
CA ILE A 42 -4.49 5.15 10.61
C ILE A 42 -5.59 4.13 10.36
N ARG A 43 -5.75 3.72 9.12
CA ARG A 43 -6.72 2.71 8.74
C ARG A 43 -6.04 1.61 7.96
N GLN A 44 -6.57 0.41 8.08
CA GLN A 44 -6.05 -0.74 7.35
C GLN A 44 -7.10 -1.25 6.39
N LEU A 45 -6.67 -1.55 5.18
CA LEU A 45 -7.54 -2.08 4.14
C LEU A 45 -6.95 -3.39 3.63
N LYS A 46 -7.64 -4.49 3.88
CA LYS A 46 -7.18 -5.80 3.44
C LYS A 46 -7.42 -6.01 1.96
N THR A 47 -6.54 -6.78 1.34
CA THR A 47 -6.71 -7.19 -0.05
C THR A 47 -6.89 -8.70 -0.11
N ASP A 48 -7.14 -9.21 -1.31
CA ASP A 48 -7.17 -10.65 -1.56
C ASP A 48 -5.83 -11.15 -2.07
N TYR A 49 -4.80 -10.33 -2.06
CA TYR A 49 -3.50 -10.70 -2.62
C TYR A 49 -2.73 -11.48 -1.57
N ARG A 50 -2.36 -12.71 -1.94
CA ARG A 50 -1.66 -13.61 -1.02
C ARG A 50 -0.30 -13.98 -1.60
N ILE A 51 0.71 -13.93 -0.74
CA ILE A 51 2.08 -14.30 -1.11
C ILE A 51 2.72 -15.00 0.08
N TYR A 52 3.82 -15.70 -0.19
CA TYR A 52 4.60 -16.30 0.88
C TYR A 52 5.52 -15.27 1.50
N ALA A 53 5.94 -15.53 2.74
CA ALA A 53 6.77 -14.59 3.49
C ALA A 53 8.08 -14.29 2.78
N ASP A 54 8.67 -15.27 2.11
CA ASP A 54 9.95 -15.07 1.41
C ASP A 54 9.77 -14.33 0.07
N GLU A 55 8.54 -14.02 -0.29
CA GLU A 55 8.25 -13.23 -1.49
C GLU A 55 8.03 -11.76 -1.19
N TRP A 56 8.23 -11.37 0.06
CA TRP A 56 8.03 -9.98 0.49
C TRP A 56 9.34 -9.37 0.99
N ASP A 57 9.66 -8.18 0.50
CA ASP A 57 10.83 -7.41 0.94
C ASP A 57 10.33 -6.32 1.88
N GLU A 58 10.54 -6.54 3.16
CA GLU A 58 10.05 -5.61 4.18
C GLU A 58 10.75 -4.25 4.09
N GLY A 59 12.02 -4.24 3.80
CA GLY A 59 12.77 -3.00 3.72
C GLY A 59 12.34 -2.11 2.57
N ARG A 60 11.97 -2.70 1.45
CA ARG A 60 11.54 -1.97 0.26
C ARG A 60 10.03 -1.93 0.12
N ALA A 61 9.30 -2.64 0.97
CA ALA A 61 7.84 -2.73 0.95
C ALA A 61 7.33 -3.13 -0.44
N THR A 62 7.93 -4.16 -1.02
CA THR A 62 7.56 -4.64 -2.34
C THR A 62 7.75 -6.15 -2.44
N LEU A 63 7.25 -6.71 -3.55
CA LEU A 63 7.37 -8.13 -3.82
C LEU A 63 8.74 -8.45 -4.41
N ILE A 64 9.24 -9.63 -4.05
CA ILE A 64 10.49 -10.15 -4.57
C ILE A 64 10.16 -11.09 -5.72
N LEU A 65 10.56 -10.73 -6.94
CA LEU A 65 10.34 -11.56 -8.10
C LEU A 65 11.54 -12.51 -8.25
N ALA A 66 11.32 -13.77 -7.95
CA ALA A 66 12.34 -14.78 -8.05
C ALA A 66 12.04 -15.73 -9.19
N ASN A 67 13.08 -16.37 -9.74
CA ASN A 67 12.91 -17.31 -10.85
C ASN A 67 12.44 -18.66 -10.34
N ASN A 68 11.24 -18.74 -9.83
CA ASN A 68 10.74 -19.99 -9.23
C ASN A 68 9.39 -20.41 -9.77
N GLY A 69 8.99 -19.89 -10.91
CA GLY A 69 7.71 -20.26 -11.50
C GLY A 69 6.52 -19.45 -11.01
N ARG A 70 6.71 -18.60 -10.02
CA ARG A 70 5.63 -17.76 -9.51
C ARG A 70 5.68 -16.31 -9.98
N ASN A 71 6.63 -16.00 -10.86
CA ASN A 71 6.80 -14.61 -11.31
C ASN A 71 5.56 -14.02 -11.96
N GLY A 72 4.83 -14.83 -12.74
CA GLY A 72 3.60 -14.33 -13.35
C GLY A 72 2.56 -13.92 -12.32
N HIS A 73 2.40 -14.75 -11.31
CA HIS A 73 1.46 -14.46 -10.21
C HIS A 73 1.90 -13.22 -9.44
N LEU A 74 3.18 -13.14 -9.07
CA LEU A 74 3.72 -12.03 -8.31
C LEU A 74 3.68 -10.73 -9.11
N GLN A 75 3.99 -10.80 -10.39
CA GLN A 75 3.95 -9.64 -11.26
C GLN A 75 2.52 -9.11 -11.38
N SER A 76 1.55 -9.99 -11.50
CA SER A 76 0.15 -9.62 -11.56
C SER A 76 -0.28 -8.90 -10.28
N ILE A 77 0.12 -9.42 -9.13
CA ILE A 77 -0.18 -8.78 -7.85
C ILE A 77 0.47 -7.41 -7.78
N LYS A 78 1.72 -7.30 -8.19
CA LYS A 78 2.44 -6.04 -8.16
C LYS A 78 1.73 -4.97 -8.99
N GLU A 79 1.25 -5.35 -10.17
CA GLU A 79 0.52 -4.43 -11.03
C GLU A 79 -0.80 -4.01 -10.40
N ARG A 80 -1.50 -4.95 -9.78
CA ARG A 80 -2.75 -4.64 -9.10
C ARG A 80 -2.56 -3.70 -7.92
N ILE A 81 -1.48 -3.91 -7.17
CA ILE A 81 -1.15 -3.00 -6.07
C ILE A 81 -0.93 -1.59 -6.59
N ASN A 82 -0.19 -1.43 -7.68
CA ASN A 82 0.02 -0.12 -8.28
C ASN A 82 -1.29 0.54 -8.68
N TRP A 83 -2.20 -0.22 -9.27
CA TRP A 83 -3.52 0.27 -9.64
C TRP A 83 -4.32 0.68 -8.41
N ASP A 84 -4.30 -0.15 -7.38
CA ASP A 84 -5.05 0.10 -6.16
C ASP A 84 -4.58 1.39 -5.49
N ILE A 85 -3.27 1.60 -5.43
CA ILE A 85 -2.70 2.78 -4.80
C ILE A 85 -3.12 4.04 -5.56
N LYS A 86 -3.09 4.01 -6.88
CA LYS A 86 -3.54 5.15 -7.68
C LYS A 86 -5.00 5.44 -7.46
N ARG A 87 -5.83 4.41 -7.43
CA ARG A 87 -7.25 4.54 -7.23
C ARG A 87 -7.57 5.12 -5.87
N LEU A 88 -6.94 4.58 -4.82
CA LEU A 88 -7.16 5.06 -3.47
C LEU A 88 -6.72 6.51 -3.33
N GLY A 89 -5.58 6.87 -3.91
CA GLY A 89 -5.12 8.24 -3.88
C GLY A 89 -6.10 9.19 -4.54
N ASN A 90 -6.65 8.79 -5.68
CA ASN A 90 -7.62 9.62 -6.38
C ASN A 90 -8.92 9.77 -5.59
N ILE A 91 -9.41 8.69 -5.01
CA ILE A 91 -10.64 8.72 -4.23
C ILE A 91 -10.47 9.62 -3.02
N ILE A 92 -9.37 9.50 -2.31
CA ILE A 92 -9.14 10.29 -1.11
C ILE A 92 -8.94 11.75 -1.46
N SER A 93 -8.22 12.04 -2.53
CA SER A 93 -8.07 13.42 -3.00
C SER A 93 -9.40 14.06 -3.35
N HIS A 94 -10.26 13.31 -4.00
CA HIS A 94 -11.60 13.79 -4.34
C HIS A 94 -12.40 14.11 -3.08
N TRP A 95 -12.32 13.25 -2.10
CA TRP A 95 -13.00 13.45 -0.82
C TRP A 95 -12.52 14.69 -0.11
N GLU A 96 -11.21 14.90 -0.10
CA GLU A 96 -10.63 16.06 0.56
C GLU A 96 -11.07 17.35 -0.12
N ASN A 97 -11.09 17.36 -1.43
CA ASN A 97 -11.53 18.54 -2.16
C ASN A 97 -12.98 18.87 -1.85
N LYS A 98 -13.82 17.87 -1.70
CA LYS A 98 -15.21 18.09 -1.35
C LYS A 98 -15.37 18.67 0.06
N GLN A 99 -14.56 18.21 0.97
CA GLN A 99 -14.65 18.69 2.35
C GLN A 99 -14.16 20.11 2.51
N ILE A 100 -13.23 20.51 1.69
CA ILE A 100 -12.67 21.86 1.75
C ILE A 100 -13.64 22.89 1.16
N SER A 101 -14.33 22.49 0.14
CA SER A 101 -15.29 23.37 -0.49
C SER A 101 -16.62 23.34 0.24
#